data_3504caa3646196f826689d282c1cc75b
#
_entry.id   3504caa3646196f826689d282c1cc75b
#
_cell.length_a   1.000
_cell.length_b   1.000
_cell.length_c   1.000
_cell.angle_alpha   90.00
_cell.angle_beta   90.00
_cell.angle_gamma   90.00
#
_symmetry.space_group_name_H-M   'P 1'
#
loop_
_entity.id
_entity.type
_entity.pdbx_description
1 polymer ?
#
loop_
_entity_poly.entity_id
_entity_poly.type
_entity_poly.pdbx_seq_one_letter_code
_entity_poly.pdbx_strand_id
1 'polypeptide(L)'
;MVGRACGFYSPRPMSDERLRRIAIADSSPAFRTAAANYVADLPGYVLAGTTDTALQALTLVNSAGPDVLLLDLGTPPVRGLEMVKRVKAEPGAPAVVAMTLFHTPEAAAAASRAGADALVGKESFIAGLRDALARLFP
;
A
#
# COMPACT_ATOMS: atom_id res chain seq x y z
N MET A 1 -16.94 6.89 -22.29
CA MET A 1 -17.26 7.21 -21.61
C MET A 1 -17.64 7.22 -21.41
N VAL A 2 -17.28 7.36 -22.19
CA VAL A 2 -17.57 7.82 -21.69
C VAL A 2 -17.71 7.78 -21.69
N GLY A 3 -17.22 8.08 -22.47
CA GLY A 3 -17.22 8.47 -21.98
C GLY A 3 -17.26 8.50 -22.28
N ARG A 4 -16.73 8.67 -22.68
CA ARG A 4 -16.56 8.91 -22.44
C ARG A 4 -16.89 8.98 -22.96
N ALA A 5 -16.71 9.23 -23.97
CA ALA A 5 -16.94 9.53 -23.84
C ALA A 5 -17.06 9.34 -24.34
N CYS A 6 -16.79 9.52 -25.22
CA CYS A 6 -16.87 9.75 -24.99
C CYS A 6 -16.67 9.55 -25.15
N GLY A 7 -16.20 9.51 -25.89
CA GLY A 7 -15.93 9.73 -25.33
C GLY A 7 -15.53 9.52 -25.48
N PHE A 8 -14.85 9.71 -25.70
CA PHE A 8 -14.54 9.82 -24.98
C PHE A 8 -14.23 9.78 -24.90
N TYR A 9 -13.39 10.00 -25.29
CA TYR A 9 -12.97 10.11 -24.38
C TYR A 9 -12.59 10.11 -23.98
N SER A 10 -12.15 10.33 -24.32
CA SER A 10 -11.72 10.57 -23.45
C SER A 10 -11.16 10.18 -23.06
N PRO A 11 -10.66 10.52 -22.97
CA PRO A 11 -10.02 10.38 -22.29
C PRO A 11 -9.70 9.89 -21.73
N ARG A 12 -9.24 9.73 -21.43
CA ARG A 12 -9.03 9.49 -20.55
C ARG A 12 -8.51 9.71 -20.45
N PRO A 13 -8.43 10.18 -20.46
CA PRO A 13 -7.89 10.40 -19.95
C PRO A 13 -7.46 10.06 -19.45
N MET A 14 -7.02 10.58 -19.22
CA MET A 14 -6.67 10.19 -18.57
C MET A 14 -6.99 9.80 -17.58
N SER A 15 -6.90 9.73 -17.47
CA SER A 15 -7.74 9.92 -16.45
C SER A 15 -7.74 8.96 -15.27
N ASP A 16 -8.89 8.85 -14.55
CA ASP A 16 -9.00 8.11 -13.28
C ASP A 16 -8.43 6.72 -13.33
N GLU A 17 -8.53 6.07 -14.45
CA GLU A 17 -7.99 4.73 -14.55
C GLU A 17 -6.48 4.73 -14.39
N ARG A 18 -5.86 5.87 -14.47
CA ARG A 18 -4.43 6.01 -14.25
C ARG A 18 -4.04 6.25 -12.81
N LEU A 19 -5.02 6.61 -11.98
CA LEU A 19 -4.75 6.82 -10.57
C LEU A 19 -4.65 5.47 -9.87
N ARG A 20 -3.58 5.29 -9.13
CA ARG A 20 -3.41 4.07 -8.37
C ARG A 20 -3.98 4.23 -6.98
N ARG A 21 -4.57 3.20 -6.48
CA ARG A 21 -5.30 3.20 -5.22
C ARG A 21 -4.41 2.63 -4.13
N ILE A 22 -4.23 3.37 -3.04
CA ILE A 22 -3.41 2.94 -1.91
C ILE A 22 -4.28 2.77 -0.68
N ALA A 23 -4.18 1.60 -0.03
CA ALA A 23 -4.82 1.35 1.26
C ALA A 23 -3.75 1.24 2.34
N ILE A 24 -4.10 1.59 3.57
CA ILE A 24 -3.17 1.62 4.70
C ILE A 24 -3.72 0.82 5.86
N ALA A 25 -2.93 -0.12 6.36
CA ALA A 25 -3.24 -0.88 7.58
C ALA A 25 -2.14 -0.61 8.61
N ASP A 26 -2.46 0.14 9.66
CA ASP A 26 -1.48 0.56 10.67
C ASP A 26 -2.18 0.84 11.99
N SER A 27 -1.64 0.28 13.07
CA SER A 27 -2.26 0.42 14.40
C SER A 27 -1.98 1.77 15.08
N SER A 28 -1.00 2.53 14.62
CA SER A 28 -0.69 3.83 15.20
C SER A 28 -1.60 4.91 14.61
N PRO A 29 -2.50 5.51 15.40
CA PRO A 29 -3.38 6.55 14.86
C PRO A 29 -2.61 7.74 14.29
N ALA A 30 -1.54 8.16 14.96
CA ALA A 30 -0.75 9.31 14.52
C ALA A 30 -0.06 9.02 13.19
N PHE A 31 0.58 7.85 13.09
CA PHE A 31 1.25 7.49 11.84
C PHE A 31 0.24 7.27 10.72
N ARG A 32 -0.86 6.57 11.02
CA ARG A 32 -1.90 6.30 10.01
C ARG A 32 -2.46 7.60 9.44
N THR A 33 -2.73 8.59 10.30
CA THR A 33 -3.23 9.88 9.85
C THR A 33 -2.21 10.60 8.97
N ALA A 34 -0.95 10.63 9.41
CA ALA A 34 0.10 11.30 8.63
C ALA A 34 0.31 10.62 7.29
N ALA A 35 0.34 9.30 7.25
CA ALA A 35 0.51 8.54 6.02
C ALA A 35 -0.67 8.75 5.08
N ALA A 36 -1.90 8.75 5.61
CA ALA A 36 -3.09 8.97 4.81
C ALA A 36 -3.09 10.37 4.18
N ASN A 37 -2.70 11.38 4.95
CA ASN A 37 -2.61 12.73 4.42
C ASN A 37 -1.56 12.83 3.32
N TYR A 38 -0.43 12.20 3.51
CA TYR A 38 0.63 12.21 2.49
C TYR A 38 0.16 11.54 1.20
N VAL A 39 -0.46 10.36 1.32
CA VAL A 39 -0.95 9.61 0.16
C VAL A 39 -2.04 10.39 -0.58
N ALA A 40 -2.94 11.04 0.16
CA ALA A 40 -4.02 11.80 -0.46
C ALA A 40 -3.51 12.96 -1.33
N ASP A 41 -2.33 13.49 -1.00
CA ASP A 41 -1.73 14.58 -1.77
C ASP A 41 -0.71 14.10 -2.81
N LEU A 42 -0.46 12.80 -2.89
CA LEU A 42 0.58 12.27 -3.77
C LEU A 42 0.06 12.21 -5.22
N PRO A 43 0.73 12.92 -6.15
CA PRO A 43 0.27 12.91 -7.55
C PRO A 43 0.27 11.50 -8.13
N GLY A 44 -0.80 11.16 -8.82
CA GLY A 44 -0.95 9.85 -9.46
C GLY A 44 -1.55 8.78 -8.57
N TYR A 45 -1.87 9.13 -7.31
CA TYR A 45 -2.41 8.17 -6.35
C TYR A 45 -3.63 8.72 -5.64
N VAL A 46 -4.48 7.81 -5.17
CA VAL A 46 -5.62 8.14 -4.32
C VAL A 46 -5.62 7.24 -3.11
N LEU A 47 -6.12 7.76 -2.00
CA LEU A 47 -6.29 6.96 -0.79
C LEU A 47 -7.56 6.13 -0.94
N ALA A 48 -7.42 4.80 -0.90
CA ALA A 48 -8.54 3.88 -1.09
C ALA A 48 -9.22 3.53 0.23
N GLY A 49 -8.49 3.57 1.34
CA GLY A 49 -9.06 3.25 2.64
C GLY A 49 -7.97 3.00 3.67
N THR A 50 -8.37 2.94 4.92
CA THR A 50 -7.45 2.66 6.03
C THR A 50 -8.10 1.71 7.02
N THR A 51 -7.25 0.99 7.75
CA THR A 51 -7.69 0.21 8.91
C THR A 51 -6.63 0.29 10.00
N ASP A 52 -7.03 0.03 11.23
CA ASP A 52 -6.15 0.18 12.39
C ASP A 52 -5.49 -1.15 12.80
N THR A 53 -5.72 -2.24 12.09
CA THR A 53 -5.09 -3.51 12.44
C THR A 53 -4.61 -4.24 11.21
N ALA A 54 -3.48 -4.97 11.36
CA ALA A 54 -3.02 -5.87 10.32
C ALA A 54 -4.02 -7.00 10.07
N LEU A 55 -4.74 -7.42 11.12
CA LEU A 55 -5.71 -8.52 10.98
C LEU A 55 -6.83 -8.19 10.01
N GLN A 56 -7.17 -6.91 9.85
CA GLN A 56 -8.23 -6.48 8.95
C GLN A 56 -7.72 -6.08 7.56
N ALA A 57 -6.42 -6.25 7.32
CA ALA A 57 -5.84 -5.86 6.04
C ALA A 57 -6.48 -6.60 4.87
N LEU A 58 -6.73 -7.90 5.02
CA LEU A 58 -7.35 -8.68 3.95
C LEU A 58 -8.77 -8.21 3.67
N THR A 59 -9.54 -7.91 4.71
CA THR A 59 -10.88 -7.34 4.54
C THR A 59 -10.81 -6.01 3.80
N LEU A 60 -9.85 -5.16 4.17
CA LEU A 60 -9.66 -3.87 3.50
C LEU A 60 -9.30 -4.07 2.03
N VAL A 61 -8.40 -4.99 1.72
CA VAL A 61 -8.04 -5.30 0.34
C VAL A 61 -9.27 -5.73 -0.45
N ASN A 62 -10.09 -6.60 0.12
CA ASN A 62 -11.26 -7.11 -0.58
C ASN A 62 -12.34 -6.06 -0.77
N SER A 63 -12.50 -5.13 0.18
CA SER A 63 -13.55 -4.11 0.09
C SER A 63 -13.11 -2.87 -0.69
N ALA A 64 -11.85 -2.46 -0.60
CA ALA A 64 -11.36 -1.23 -1.21
C ALA A 64 -10.73 -1.44 -2.58
N GLY A 65 -10.27 -2.64 -2.89
CA GLY A 65 -9.64 -2.95 -4.17
C GLY A 65 -8.40 -2.12 -4.46
N PRO A 66 -7.43 -2.04 -3.52
CA PRO A 66 -6.26 -1.21 -3.76
C PRO A 66 -5.30 -1.84 -4.75
N ASP A 67 -4.50 -0.99 -5.38
CA ASP A 67 -3.35 -1.43 -6.17
C ASP A 67 -2.13 -1.65 -5.29
N VAL A 68 -2.06 -0.93 -4.17
CA VAL A 68 -0.96 -1.01 -3.21
C VAL A 68 -1.54 -1.06 -1.81
N LEU A 69 -1.03 -1.96 -0.99
CA LEU A 69 -1.34 -2.01 0.44
C LEU A 69 -0.09 -1.64 1.22
N LEU A 70 -0.19 -0.59 2.03
CA LEU A 70 0.83 -0.26 3.02
C LEU A 70 0.46 -0.99 4.30
N LEU A 71 1.32 -1.90 4.75
CA LEU A 71 1.00 -2.78 5.86
C LEU A 71 2.06 -2.69 6.94
N ASP A 72 1.67 -2.21 8.12
CA ASP A 72 2.54 -2.18 9.29
C ASP A 72 2.77 -3.60 9.81
N LEU A 73 4.03 -4.00 9.89
CA LEU A 73 4.38 -5.34 10.37
C LEU A 73 4.16 -5.50 11.87
N GLY A 74 4.22 -4.40 12.62
CA GLY A 74 4.06 -4.45 14.08
C GLY A 74 5.34 -4.86 14.79
N THR A 75 5.25 -4.95 16.12
CA THR A 75 6.33 -5.34 16.99
C THR A 75 5.78 -6.29 18.06
N PRO A 76 6.15 -7.57 18.02
CA PRO A 76 7.00 -8.24 17.03
C PRO A 76 6.28 -8.37 15.68
N PRO A 77 7.03 -8.57 14.58
CA PRO A 77 6.44 -8.50 13.24
C PRO A 77 5.74 -9.77 12.78
N VAL A 78 5.55 -10.74 13.65
CA VAL A 78 5.05 -12.08 13.27
C VAL A 78 3.69 -11.98 12.58
N ARG A 79 2.76 -11.23 13.18
CA ARG A 79 1.40 -11.15 12.63
C ARG A 79 1.36 -10.37 11.33
N GLY A 80 2.17 -9.32 11.22
CA GLY A 80 2.27 -8.55 9.98
C GLY A 80 2.82 -9.39 8.85
N LEU A 81 3.89 -10.15 9.12
CA LEU A 81 4.48 -11.03 8.13
C LEU A 81 3.49 -12.11 7.69
N GLU A 82 2.75 -12.67 8.64
CA GLU A 82 1.73 -13.67 8.32
C GLU A 82 0.64 -13.05 7.43
N MET A 83 0.24 -11.83 7.72
CA MET A 83 -0.77 -11.15 6.91
C MET A 83 -0.25 -10.84 5.50
N VAL A 84 1.03 -10.48 5.35
CA VAL A 84 1.63 -10.33 4.02
C VAL A 84 1.45 -11.59 3.20
N LYS A 85 1.76 -12.76 3.80
CA LYS A 85 1.60 -14.05 3.12
C LYS A 85 0.16 -14.27 2.69
N ARG A 86 -0.80 -13.96 3.57
CA ARG A 86 -2.20 -14.19 3.29
C ARG A 86 -2.72 -13.29 2.17
N VAL A 87 -2.33 -12.02 2.19
CA VAL A 87 -2.73 -11.08 1.14
C VAL A 87 -2.14 -11.50 -0.20
N LYS A 88 -0.85 -11.86 -0.21
CA LYS A 88 -0.18 -12.22 -1.46
C LYS A 88 -0.64 -13.56 -2.02
N ALA A 89 -1.30 -14.38 -1.21
CA ALA A 89 -1.85 -15.65 -1.69
C ALA A 89 -3.17 -15.46 -2.45
N GLU A 90 -3.81 -14.30 -2.34
CA GLU A 90 -5.09 -14.04 -3.03
C GLU A 90 -4.87 -13.77 -4.50
N PRO A 91 -5.75 -14.29 -5.40
CA PRO A 91 -5.68 -13.93 -6.82
C PRO A 91 -5.83 -12.43 -7.00
N GLY A 92 -4.98 -11.84 -7.85
CA GLY A 92 -5.05 -10.39 -8.08
C GLY A 92 -4.59 -9.57 -6.91
N ALA A 93 -3.72 -10.11 -6.05
CA ALA A 93 -3.25 -9.41 -4.87
C ALA A 93 -2.60 -8.07 -5.23
N PRO A 94 -2.77 -7.04 -4.38
CA PRO A 94 -2.09 -5.78 -4.59
C PRO A 94 -0.59 -5.92 -4.35
N ALA A 95 0.18 -4.95 -4.80
CA ALA A 95 1.55 -4.81 -4.32
C ALA A 95 1.50 -4.53 -2.82
N VAL A 96 2.36 -5.17 -2.04
CA VAL A 96 2.40 -4.97 -0.60
C VAL A 96 3.72 -4.28 -0.25
N VAL A 97 3.59 -3.08 0.31
CA VAL A 97 4.71 -2.32 0.86
C VAL A 97 4.63 -2.47 2.39
N ALA A 98 5.49 -3.31 2.94
CA ALA A 98 5.53 -3.51 4.39
C ALA A 98 6.20 -2.32 5.05
N MET A 99 5.77 -1.99 6.25
CA MET A 99 6.34 -0.89 7.03
C MET A 99 6.84 -1.41 8.37
N THR A 100 7.96 -0.88 8.84
CA THR A 100 8.55 -1.30 10.09
C THR A 100 9.19 -0.11 10.82
N LEU A 101 9.24 -0.20 12.15
CA LEU A 101 9.96 0.82 12.94
C LEU A 101 11.49 0.69 12.75
N PHE A 102 11.97 -0.54 12.56
CA PHE A 102 13.41 -0.79 12.49
C PHE A 102 13.74 -1.51 11.18
N HIS A 103 14.19 -0.73 10.20
CA HIS A 103 14.57 -1.28 8.91
C HIS A 103 15.99 -1.87 9.03
N THR A 104 16.07 -3.19 9.02
CA THR A 104 17.34 -3.92 9.10
C THR A 104 17.42 -4.91 7.93
N PRO A 105 18.61 -5.41 7.60
CA PRO A 105 18.74 -6.45 6.59
C PRO A 105 17.88 -7.70 6.92
N GLU A 106 17.80 -8.05 8.20
CA GLU A 106 17.00 -9.20 8.64
C GLU A 106 15.50 -8.94 8.41
N ALA A 107 15.04 -7.73 8.72
CA ALA A 107 13.64 -7.36 8.48
C ALA A 107 13.34 -7.37 6.99
N ALA A 108 14.23 -6.86 6.16
CA ALA A 108 14.06 -6.85 4.72
C ALA A 108 13.99 -8.27 4.17
N ALA A 109 14.85 -9.16 4.64
CA ALA A 109 14.84 -10.56 4.20
C ALA A 109 13.54 -11.24 4.60
N ALA A 110 13.08 -11.01 5.85
CA ALA A 110 11.85 -11.63 6.33
C ALA A 110 10.63 -11.12 5.54
N ALA A 111 10.57 -9.84 5.27
CA ALA A 111 9.47 -9.25 4.50
C ALA A 111 9.45 -9.82 3.07
N SER A 112 10.60 -9.92 2.45
CA SER A 112 10.73 -10.47 1.10
C SER A 112 10.29 -11.93 1.06
N ARG A 113 10.71 -12.74 2.05
CA ARG A 113 10.31 -14.15 2.11
C ARG A 113 8.81 -14.30 2.30
N ALA A 114 8.18 -13.37 3.01
CA ALA A 114 6.72 -13.39 3.19
C ALA A 114 5.97 -12.98 1.92
N GLY A 115 6.66 -12.37 0.96
CA GLY A 115 6.06 -11.96 -0.31
C GLY A 115 5.85 -10.46 -0.45
N ALA A 116 6.34 -9.65 0.51
CA ALA A 116 6.24 -8.20 0.38
C ALA A 116 7.07 -7.73 -0.81
N ASP A 117 6.54 -6.74 -1.50
CA ASP A 117 7.20 -6.18 -2.69
C ASP A 117 8.22 -5.11 -2.33
N ALA A 118 8.12 -4.54 -1.13
CA ALA A 118 9.08 -3.58 -0.61
C ALA A 118 8.95 -3.49 0.90
N LEU A 119 10.01 -3.00 1.56
CA LEU A 119 9.98 -2.69 2.98
C LEU A 119 10.41 -1.25 3.18
N VAL A 120 9.65 -0.50 3.98
CA VAL A 120 9.90 0.91 4.26
C VAL A 120 10.03 1.10 5.75
N GLY A 121 11.07 1.81 6.19
CA GLY A 121 11.22 2.23 7.57
C GLY A 121 10.31 3.40 7.86
N LYS A 122 9.60 3.37 8.98
CA LYS A 122 8.65 4.44 9.31
C LYS A 122 9.34 5.78 9.54
N GLU A 123 10.60 5.77 10.03
CA GLU A 123 11.34 7.00 10.23
C GLU A 123 11.75 7.67 8.92
N SER A 124 11.72 6.94 7.81
CA SER A 124 12.06 7.46 6.48
C SER A 124 10.89 7.22 5.52
N PHE A 125 9.67 7.36 6.01
CA PHE A 125 8.47 6.91 5.29
C PHE A 125 8.33 7.59 3.92
N ILE A 126 8.48 8.91 3.87
CA ILE A 126 8.24 9.65 2.62
C ILE A 126 9.22 9.23 1.55
N ALA A 127 10.52 9.25 1.85
CA ALA A 127 11.55 8.86 0.88
C ALA A 127 11.42 7.38 0.52
N GLY A 128 11.19 6.53 1.51
CA GLY A 128 11.06 5.10 1.28
C GLY A 128 9.86 4.74 0.43
N LEU A 129 8.72 5.37 0.70
CA LEU A 129 7.52 5.11 -0.09
C LEU A 129 7.69 5.60 -1.52
N ARG A 130 8.25 6.79 -1.71
CA ARG A 130 8.49 7.31 -3.06
C ARG A 130 9.39 6.39 -3.86
N ASP A 131 10.47 5.90 -3.25
CA ASP A 131 11.37 4.96 -3.91
C ASP A 131 10.66 3.67 -4.26
N ALA A 132 9.89 3.12 -3.32
CA ALA A 132 9.17 1.88 -3.55
C ALA A 132 8.17 2.02 -4.70
N LEU A 133 7.39 3.10 -4.70
CA LEU A 133 6.39 3.31 -5.75
C LEU A 133 7.04 3.53 -7.11
N ALA A 134 8.19 4.22 -7.16
CA ALA A 134 8.90 4.44 -8.41
C ALA A 134 9.42 3.11 -9.00
N ARG A 135 9.82 2.17 -8.13
CA ARG A 135 10.28 0.85 -8.59
C ARG A 135 9.11 -0.05 -9.00
N LEU A 136 8.00 0.04 -8.30
CA LEU A 136 6.83 -0.80 -8.58
C LEU A 136 6.05 -0.31 -9.80
N PHE A 137 6.02 1.00 -10.01
CA PHE A 137 5.27 1.62 -11.08
C PHE A 137 6.14 2.66 -11.79
N PRO A 138 7.14 2.21 -12.53
CA PRO A 138 8.09 3.12 -13.19
C PRO A 138 7.45 3.96 -14.29
#